data_c36478fea54348ba265960c4bea46d61
#
_entry.id   c36478fea54348ba265960c4bea46d61
#
_cell.length_a   1.000
_cell.length_b   1.000
_cell.length_c   1.000
_cell.angle_alpha   90.00
_cell.angle_beta   90.00
_cell.angle_gamma   90.00
#
_symmetry.space_group_name_H-M   'P 1'
#
loop_
_entity.id
_entity.type
_entity.pdbx_description
1 polymer ?
#
loop_
_entity_poly.entity_id
_entity_poly.type
_entity_poly.pdbx_seq_one_letter_code
_entity_poly.pdbx_strand_id
1 'polypeptide(L)'
;QPLFYRGANIARLKIAKAQQEEAKLAFQQSLLNAGSEVSNALYQYQSASEKTASRKLQVESSEKASEYTKELFKLGTSTYLEVLSAEQSLLSARLSQVNDTFDRMQAVVSLYQALGGGRED
;
A
#
# COMPACT_ATOMS: atom_id res chain seq x y z
N GLN A 1 41.51 27.09 39.85
CA GLN A 1 41.77 25.85 40.57
C GLN A 1 41.71 24.68 39.61
N PRO A 2 42.83 24.00 39.33
CA PRO A 2 42.91 23.00 38.26
C PRO A 2 42.06 21.77 38.50
N LEU A 3 41.82 21.37 39.75
CA LEU A 3 41.06 20.16 40.07
C LEU A 3 39.59 20.27 39.76
N PHE A 4 38.96 21.41 40.05
CA PHE A 4 37.56 21.66 39.74
C PHE A 4 37.36 21.79 38.21
N TYR A 5 38.32 22.38 37.55
CA TYR A 5 38.26 22.55 36.09
C TYR A 5 38.31 21.21 35.36
N ARG A 6 39.15 20.29 35.82
CA ARG A 6 39.26 18.94 35.25
C ARG A 6 37.99 18.14 35.46
N GLY A 7 37.42 18.23 36.68
CA GLY A 7 36.15 17.55 36.97
C GLY A 7 35.01 18.02 36.08
N ALA A 8 34.90 19.35 35.88
CA ALA A 8 33.90 19.94 35.01
C ALA A 8 34.11 19.51 33.55
N ASN A 9 35.35 19.47 33.06
CA ASN A 9 35.68 19.06 31.71
C ASN A 9 35.41 17.57 31.46
N ILE A 10 35.70 16.72 32.47
CA ILE A 10 35.41 15.28 32.38
C ILE A 10 33.90 15.06 32.33
N ALA A 11 33.15 15.79 33.17
CA ALA A 11 31.69 15.70 33.16
C ALA A 11 31.11 16.13 31.82
N ARG A 12 31.59 17.23 31.24
CA ARG A 12 31.16 17.69 29.92
C ARG A 12 31.46 16.67 28.82
N LEU A 13 32.65 16.06 28.90
CA LEU A 13 33.02 15.02 27.94
C LEU A 13 32.12 13.80 28.01
N LYS A 14 31.78 13.38 29.25
CA LYS A 14 30.86 12.26 29.47
C LYS A 14 29.46 12.57 28.96
N ILE A 15 28.96 13.78 29.21
CA ILE A 15 27.65 14.23 28.69
C ILE A 15 27.66 14.25 27.17
N ALA A 16 28.73 14.78 26.57
CA ALA A 16 28.85 14.83 25.11
C ALA A 16 28.84 13.44 24.49
N LYS A 17 29.54 12.48 25.10
CA LYS A 17 29.56 11.09 24.64
C LYS A 17 28.20 10.44 24.78
N ALA A 18 27.48 10.67 25.88
CA ALA A 18 26.14 10.15 26.09
C ALA A 18 25.16 10.71 25.06
N GLN A 19 25.25 12.01 24.78
CA GLN A 19 24.42 12.64 23.73
C GLN A 19 24.72 12.10 22.35
N GLN A 20 25.99 11.82 22.05
CA GLN A 20 26.38 11.22 20.80
C GLN A 20 25.82 9.82 20.63
N GLU A 21 25.82 9.00 21.68
CA GLU A 21 25.24 7.67 21.66
C GLU A 21 23.72 7.72 21.49
N GLU A 22 23.06 8.64 22.20
CA GLU A 22 21.62 8.85 22.03
C GLU A 22 21.28 9.24 20.61
N ALA A 23 22.02 10.15 20.00
CA ALA A 23 21.81 10.55 18.62
C ALA A 23 22.03 9.38 17.66
N LYS A 24 23.04 8.55 17.92
CA LYS A 24 23.31 7.35 17.12
C LYS A 24 22.18 6.34 17.22
N LEU A 25 21.67 6.09 18.43
CA LEU A 25 20.53 5.18 18.66
C LEU A 25 19.26 5.71 18.00
N ALA A 26 19.01 7.01 18.10
CA ALA A 26 17.87 7.65 17.45
C ALA A 26 17.95 7.52 15.93
N PHE A 27 19.15 7.69 15.36
CA PHE A 27 19.38 7.52 13.93
C PHE A 27 19.13 6.08 13.49
N GLN A 28 19.63 5.10 14.26
CA GLN A 28 19.40 3.69 13.98
C GLN A 28 17.91 3.35 14.03
N GLN A 29 17.19 3.87 15.02
CA GLN A 29 15.76 3.68 15.14
C GLN A 29 15.01 4.29 13.95
N SER A 30 15.41 5.48 13.52
CA SER A 30 14.84 6.13 12.34
C SER A 30 15.06 5.30 11.07
N LEU A 31 16.24 4.72 10.90
CA LEU A 31 16.54 3.85 9.77
C LEU A 31 15.69 2.58 9.78
N LEU A 32 15.51 1.98 10.96
CA LEU A 32 14.67 0.79 11.10
C LEU A 32 13.21 1.12 10.78
N ASN A 33 12.72 2.25 11.28
CA ASN A 33 11.35 2.70 11.00
C ASN A 33 11.14 2.99 9.51
N ALA A 34 12.09 3.67 8.89
CA ALA A 34 12.04 3.96 7.45
C ALA A 34 12.06 2.67 6.62
N GLY A 35 12.92 1.71 6.98
CA GLY A 35 12.98 0.41 6.32
C GLY A 35 11.67 -0.37 6.47
N SER A 36 11.08 -0.32 7.65
CA SER A 36 9.78 -0.96 7.93
C SER A 36 8.67 -0.32 7.11
N GLU A 37 8.63 1.01 7.03
CA GLU A 37 7.62 1.73 6.24
C GLU A 37 7.73 1.39 4.75
N VAL A 38 8.94 1.36 4.21
CA VAL A 38 9.19 1.00 2.80
C VAL A 38 8.76 -0.44 2.55
N SER A 39 9.13 -1.37 3.43
CA SER A 39 8.77 -2.77 3.32
C SER A 39 7.26 -2.96 3.33
N ASN A 40 6.56 -2.30 4.25
CA ASN A 40 5.10 -2.36 4.34
C ASN A 40 4.44 -1.78 3.09
N ALA A 41 4.96 -0.64 2.60
CA ALA A 41 4.42 0.00 1.40
C ALA A 41 4.63 -0.87 0.15
N LEU A 42 5.78 -1.51 0.02
CA LEU A 42 6.05 -2.46 -1.06
C LEU A 42 5.10 -3.66 -1.01
N TYR A 43 4.87 -4.19 0.19
CA TYR A 43 3.96 -5.30 0.40
C TYR A 43 2.53 -4.93 0.00
N GLN A 44 2.07 -3.74 0.41
CA GLN A 44 0.76 -3.23 0.03
C GLN A 44 0.64 -3.06 -1.47
N TYR A 45 1.67 -2.56 -2.12
CA TYR A 45 1.69 -2.40 -3.58
C TYR A 45 1.60 -3.74 -4.28
N GLN A 46 2.36 -4.73 -3.84
CA GLN A 46 2.33 -6.08 -4.41
C GLN A 46 0.95 -6.70 -4.25
N SER A 47 0.36 -6.61 -3.05
CA SER A 47 -0.97 -7.14 -2.77
C SER A 47 -2.03 -6.46 -3.64
N ALA A 48 -1.96 -5.14 -3.79
CA ALA A 48 -2.89 -4.39 -4.63
C ALA A 48 -2.74 -4.77 -6.11
N SER A 49 -1.51 -4.99 -6.57
CA SER A 49 -1.24 -5.40 -7.96
C SER A 49 -1.78 -6.80 -8.25
N GLU A 50 -1.58 -7.74 -7.33
CA GLU A 50 -2.12 -9.10 -7.45
C GLU A 50 -3.65 -9.10 -7.47
N LYS A 51 -4.24 -8.30 -6.60
CA LYS A 51 -5.70 -8.13 -6.52
C LYS A 51 -6.25 -7.54 -7.82
N THR A 52 -5.58 -6.56 -8.40
CA THR A 52 -5.95 -5.96 -9.68
C THR A 52 -5.94 -7.00 -10.80
N ALA A 53 -4.91 -7.85 -10.85
CA ALA A 53 -4.81 -8.91 -11.85
C ALA A 53 -5.94 -9.94 -11.72
N SER A 54 -6.22 -10.38 -10.49
CA SER A 54 -7.31 -11.32 -10.21
C SER A 54 -8.68 -10.72 -10.56
N ARG A 55 -8.86 -9.45 -10.27
CA ARG A 55 -10.11 -8.74 -10.57
C ARG A 55 -10.33 -8.60 -12.07
N LYS A 56 -9.27 -8.36 -12.81
CA LYS A 56 -9.35 -8.30 -14.28
C LYS A 56 -9.90 -9.61 -14.85
N LEU A 57 -9.41 -10.75 -14.36
CA LEU A 57 -9.90 -12.06 -14.77
C LEU A 57 -11.37 -12.24 -14.39
N GLN A 58 -11.77 -11.78 -13.20
CA GLN A 58 -13.17 -11.84 -12.78
C GLN A 58 -14.08 -11.01 -13.68
N VAL A 59 -13.66 -9.80 -14.04
CA VAL A 59 -14.43 -8.93 -14.95
C VAL A 59 -14.57 -9.60 -16.31
N GLU A 60 -13.50 -10.16 -16.86
CA GLU A 60 -13.53 -10.86 -18.15
C GLU A 60 -14.49 -12.06 -18.12
N SER A 61 -14.45 -12.84 -17.03
CA SER A 61 -15.36 -13.98 -16.85
C SER A 61 -16.81 -13.52 -16.76
N SER A 62 -17.05 -12.43 -16.04
CA SER A 62 -18.42 -11.87 -15.89
C SER A 62 -18.94 -11.29 -17.21
N GLU A 63 -18.07 -10.69 -18.02
CA GLU A 63 -18.43 -10.21 -19.35
C GLU A 63 -18.86 -11.36 -20.26
N LYS A 64 -18.07 -12.44 -20.25
CA LYS A 64 -18.38 -13.65 -21.05
C LYS A 64 -19.68 -14.28 -20.58
N ALA A 65 -19.89 -14.38 -19.28
CA ALA A 65 -21.13 -14.92 -18.70
C ALA A 65 -22.34 -14.08 -19.10
N SER A 66 -22.22 -12.77 -19.08
CA SER A 66 -23.28 -11.85 -19.49
C SER A 66 -23.62 -12.02 -20.98
N GLU A 67 -22.60 -12.04 -21.84
CA GLU A 67 -22.80 -12.24 -23.28
C GLU A 67 -23.45 -13.58 -23.60
N TYR A 68 -22.96 -14.64 -22.94
CA TYR A 68 -23.49 -15.98 -23.11
C TYR A 68 -24.96 -16.06 -22.70
N THR A 69 -25.30 -15.47 -21.56
CA THR A 69 -26.67 -15.45 -21.04
C THR A 69 -27.60 -14.68 -21.97
N LYS A 70 -27.12 -13.56 -22.54
CA LYS A 70 -27.90 -12.78 -23.54
C LYS A 70 -28.17 -13.58 -24.78
N GLU A 71 -27.20 -14.34 -25.28
CA GLU A 71 -27.38 -15.22 -26.45
C GLU A 71 -28.38 -16.32 -26.15
N LEU A 72 -28.30 -16.95 -24.99
CA LEU A 72 -29.28 -17.96 -24.56
C LEU A 72 -30.68 -17.36 -24.45
N PHE A 73 -30.79 -16.12 -24.00
CA PHE A 73 -32.06 -15.40 -23.90
C PHE A 73 -32.66 -15.21 -25.32
N LYS A 74 -31.85 -14.82 -26.29
CA LYS A 74 -32.29 -14.67 -27.68
C LYS A 74 -32.79 -15.98 -28.27
N LEU A 75 -32.21 -17.09 -27.86
CA LEU A 75 -32.60 -18.43 -28.30
C LEU A 75 -33.79 -18.98 -27.51
N GLY A 76 -34.27 -18.27 -26.49
CA GLY A 76 -35.39 -18.68 -25.68
C GLY A 76 -35.06 -19.69 -24.58
N THR A 77 -33.79 -20.01 -24.33
CA THR A 77 -33.37 -20.98 -23.32
C THR A 77 -33.00 -20.38 -21.97
N SER A 78 -32.88 -19.06 -21.89
CA SER A 78 -32.60 -18.35 -20.66
C SER A 78 -33.70 -17.34 -20.37
N THR A 79 -33.92 -17.04 -19.08
CA THR A 79 -34.91 -16.05 -18.68
C THR A 79 -34.31 -14.65 -18.62
N TYR A 80 -35.17 -13.63 -18.72
CA TYR A 80 -34.75 -12.24 -18.56
C TYR A 80 -34.12 -11.98 -17.17
N LEU A 81 -34.62 -12.67 -16.16
CA LEU A 81 -34.09 -12.58 -14.80
C LEU A 81 -32.63 -13.07 -14.73
N GLU A 82 -32.31 -14.12 -15.49
CA GLU A 82 -30.93 -14.62 -15.56
C GLU A 82 -30.01 -13.60 -16.26
N VAL A 83 -30.50 -12.91 -17.28
CA VAL A 83 -29.76 -11.82 -17.95
C VAL A 83 -29.50 -10.68 -16.97
N LEU A 84 -30.51 -10.26 -16.23
CA LEU A 84 -30.35 -9.20 -15.22
C LEU A 84 -29.37 -9.59 -14.12
N SER A 85 -29.42 -10.84 -13.68
CA SER A 85 -28.49 -11.35 -12.66
C SER A 85 -27.04 -11.32 -13.17
N ALA A 86 -26.80 -11.73 -14.41
CA ALA A 86 -25.48 -11.70 -15.02
C ALA A 86 -24.98 -10.27 -15.19
N GLU A 87 -25.84 -9.36 -15.62
CA GLU A 87 -25.51 -7.93 -15.75
C GLU A 87 -25.18 -7.31 -14.40
N GLN A 88 -25.92 -7.66 -13.35
CA GLN A 88 -25.66 -7.19 -11.98
C GLN A 88 -24.28 -7.67 -11.49
N SER A 89 -23.95 -8.93 -11.75
CA SER A 89 -22.65 -9.50 -11.38
C SER A 89 -21.51 -8.79 -12.11
N LEU A 90 -21.70 -8.51 -13.39
CA LEU A 90 -20.72 -7.76 -14.19
C LEU A 90 -20.52 -6.35 -13.67
N LEU A 91 -21.61 -5.64 -13.37
CA LEU A 91 -21.55 -4.29 -12.82
C LEU A 91 -20.81 -4.29 -11.48
N SER A 92 -21.14 -5.23 -10.61
CA SER A 92 -20.49 -5.38 -9.32
C SER A 92 -18.97 -5.62 -9.47
N ALA A 93 -18.58 -6.49 -10.41
CA ALA A 93 -17.17 -6.77 -10.70
C ALA A 93 -16.45 -5.52 -11.23
N ARG A 94 -17.07 -4.76 -12.09
CA ARG A 94 -16.51 -3.50 -12.62
C ARG A 94 -16.35 -2.43 -11.55
N LEU A 95 -17.32 -2.30 -10.65
CA LEU A 95 -17.23 -1.37 -9.52
C LEU A 95 -16.09 -1.77 -8.58
N SER A 96 -15.94 -3.05 -8.32
CA SER A 96 -14.83 -3.56 -7.51
C SER A 96 -13.49 -3.31 -8.21
N GLN A 97 -13.43 -3.41 -9.52
CA GLN A 97 -12.24 -3.10 -10.30
C GLN A 97 -11.83 -1.63 -10.15
N VAL A 98 -12.79 -0.72 -10.17
CA VAL A 98 -12.53 0.71 -9.94
C VAL A 98 -11.96 0.92 -8.55
N ASN A 99 -12.53 0.28 -7.52
CA ASN A 99 -12.02 0.36 -6.15
C ASN A 99 -10.62 -0.21 -6.03
N ASP A 100 -10.33 -1.34 -6.69
CA ASP A 100 -9.01 -1.96 -6.68
C ASP A 100 -7.97 -1.06 -7.35
N THR A 101 -8.34 -0.38 -8.43
CA THR A 101 -7.48 0.58 -9.12
C THR A 101 -7.15 1.76 -8.19
N PHE A 102 -8.15 2.26 -7.47
CA PHE A 102 -7.97 3.33 -6.49
C PHE A 102 -7.03 2.90 -5.36
N ASP A 103 -7.22 1.69 -4.82
CA ASP A 103 -6.36 1.14 -3.77
C ASP A 103 -4.91 0.99 -4.25
N ARG A 104 -4.72 0.57 -5.48
CA ARG A 104 -3.40 0.47 -6.08
C ARG A 104 -2.73 1.84 -6.22
N MET A 105 -3.49 2.85 -6.63
CA MET A 105 -2.99 4.23 -6.72
C MET A 105 -2.60 4.76 -5.34
N GLN A 106 -3.40 4.48 -4.31
CA GLN A 106 -3.05 4.85 -2.94
C GLN A 106 -1.79 4.13 -2.47
N ALA A 107 -1.62 2.86 -2.83
CA ALA A 107 -0.41 2.10 -2.48
C ALA A 107 0.82 2.71 -3.13
N VAL A 108 0.72 3.19 -4.38
CA VAL A 108 1.81 3.90 -5.07
C VAL A 108 2.16 5.19 -4.34
N VAL A 109 1.15 5.96 -3.94
CA VAL A 109 1.36 7.20 -3.18
C VAL A 109 2.04 6.91 -1.83
N SER A 110 1.58 5.88 -1.13
CA SER A 110 2.18 5.47 0.15
C SER A 110 3.63 5.04 -0.02
N LEU A 111 3.93 4.30 -1.09
CA LEU A 111 5.29 3.89 -1.40
C LEU A 111 6.17 5.11 -1.68
N TYR A 112 5.67 6.06 -2.46
CA TYR A 112 6.38 7.30 -2.77
C TYR A 112 6.70 8.08 -1.49
N GLN A 113 5.72 8.21 -0.60
CA GLN A 113 5.90 8.89 0.69
C GLN A 113 6.92 8.15 1.58
N ALA A 114 6.85 6.81 1.62
CA ALA A 114 7.77 6.00 2.41
C ALA A 114 9.22 6.13 1.93
N LEU A 115 9.42 6.31 0.62
CA LEU A 115 10.74 6.53 0.02
C LEU A 115 11.26 7.96 0.24
N GLY A 116 10.49 8.79 0.97
CA GLY A 116 10.89 10.16 1.26
C GLY A 116 10.49 11.16 0.17
N GLY A 117 9.72 10.70 -0.83
CA GLY A 117 9.19 11.60 -1.84
C GLY A 117 8.18 12.55 -1.21
N GLY A 118 8.19 13.81 -1.63
CA GLY A 118 7.30 14.81 -1.08
C GLY A 118 7.79 15.50 0.17
N ARG A 119 8.96 15.13 0.68
CA ARG A 119 9.63 15.93 1.71
C ARG A 119 10.36 17.07 1.02
N GLU A 120 9.78 18.23 1.14
CA GLU A 120 10.45 19.47 0.79
C GLU A 120 11.14 19.98 2.05
N ASP A 121 12.42 20.04 2.01
CA ASP A 121 13.21 20.67 3.09
C ASP A 121 13.26 22.19 2.89
#